data_75617776e7c4d7643eaf662f5fe68307
#
_entry.id   75617776e7c4d7643eaf662f5fe68307
#
_cell.length_a   1.000
_cell.length_b   1.000
_cell.length_c   1.000
_cell.angle_alpha   90.00
_cell.angle_beta   90.00
_cell.angle_gamma   90.00
#
_symmetry.space_group_name_H-M   'P 1'
#
loop_
_entity.id
_entity.type
_entity.pdbx_description
1 polymer ?
#
loop_
_entity_poly.entity_id
_entity_poly.type
_entity_poly.pdbx_seq_one_letter_code
_entity_poly.pdbx_strand_id
1 'polypeptide(L)'
;MPTIPDDLRPSDGRFGAGPSKVRPEAMATLASLGGDLMGTSHRQLPVKFLVGELRNGLAELLCLPDGYEVLLGNGGTTAFWDAATFNLI
;
A
#
# COMPACT_ATOMS: atom_id res chain seq x y z
N MET A 1 -13.76 -17.83 -25.24
CA MET A 1 -13.01 -17.13 -24.15
C MET A 1 -14.04 -16.54 -23.19
N PRO A 2 -13.84 -16.66 -21.88
CA PRO A 2 -14.71 -15.97 -20.95
C PRO A 2 -14.56 -14.46 -21.12
N THR A 3 -15.69 -13.78 -21.24
CA THR A 3 -15.70 -12.31 -21.37
C THR A 3 -15.90 -11.69 -20.00
N ILE A 4 -15.00 -10.78 -19.61
CA ILE A 4 -15.15 -10.04 -18.36
C ILE A 4 -16.26 -9.00 -18.56
N PRO A 5 -17.28 -8.95 -17.71
CA PRO A 5 -18.32 -7.94 -17.74
C PRO A 5 -17.72 -6.52 -17.70
N ASP A 6 -18.35 -5.57 -18.38
CA ASP A 6 -17.82 -4.22 -18.53
C ASP A 6 -17.75 -3.46 -17.20
N ASP A 7 -18.66 -3.74 -16.27
CA ASP A 7 -18.68 -3.18 -14.91
C ASP A 7 -17.51 -3.66 -14.02
N LEU A 8 -16.91 -4.80 -14.38
CA LEU A 8 -15.72 -5.32 -13.69
C LEU A 8 -14.40 -4.92 -14.35
N ARG A 9 -14.46 -4.26 -15.49
CA ARG A 9 -13.26 -3.79 -16.17
C ARG A 9 -12.77 -2.49 -15.56
N PRO A 10 -11.45 -2.36 -15.31
CA PRO A 10 -10.91 -1.08 -14.87
C PRO A 10 -11.11 -0.02 -15.97
N SER A 11 -11.43 1.18 -15.56
CA SER A 11 -11.56 2.34 -16.48
C SER A 11 -10.25 2.68 -17.20
N ASP A 12 -9.13 2.24 -16.65
CA ASP A 12 -7.78 2.44 -17.17
C ASP A 12 -7.01 1.13 -17.03
N GLY A 13 -6.52 0.61 -18.15
CA GLY A 13 -5.81 -0.67 -18.22
C GLY A 13 -4.36 -0.64 -17.71
N ARG A 14 -3.91 0.46 -17.10
CA ARG A 14 -2.57 0.56 -16.52
C ARG A 14 -2.47 -0.20 -15.21
N PHE A 15 -2.21 -1.49 -15.32
CA PHE A 15 -2.04 -2.41 -14.21
C PHE A 15 -0.86 -3.33 -14.51
N GLY A 16 0.34 -2.78 -14.43
CA GLY A 16 1.58 -3.48 -14.71
C GLY A 16 2.29 -3.95 -13.45
N ALA A 17 3.35 -4.74 -13.62
CA ALA A 17 4.25 -5.13 -12.55
C ALA A 17 5.13 -3.94 -12.15
N GLY A 18 4.64 -3.10 -11.29
CA GLY A 18 5.28 -1.87 -10.83
C GLY A 18 4.40 -0.65 -11.12
N PRO A 19 4.46 -0.02 -12.30
CA PRO A 19 3.64 1.14 -12.57
C PRO A 19 2.17 0.76 -12.71
N SER A 20 1.34 1.34 -11.85
CA SER A 20 -0.10 1.16 -11.84
C SER A 20 -0.80 2.50 -11.75
N LYS A 21 -2.04 2.56 -12.26
CA LYS A 21 -2.85 3.78 -12.15
C LYS A 21 -3.23 4.05 -10.70
N VAL A 22 -2.91 5.25 -10.24
CA VAL A 22 -3.40 5.77 -8.96
C VAL A 22 -4.81 6.30 -9.16
N ARG A 23 -5.72 6.00 -8.25
CA ARG A 23 -7.10 6.49 -8.30
C ARG A 23 -7.14 8.02 -8.17
N PRO A 24 -7.98 8.71 -8.97
CA PRO A 24 -8.10 10.17 -8.89
C PRO A 24 -8.43 10.68 -7.48
N GLU A 25 -9.27 9.95 -6.73
CA GLU A 25 -9.66 10.29 -5.37
C GLU A 25 -8.45 10.27 -4.41
N ALA A 26 -7.55 9.31 -4.56
CA ALA A 26 -6.32 9.24 -3.77
C ALA A 26 -5.41 10.44 -4.06
N MET A 27 -5.32 10.87 -5.32
CA MET A 27 -4.57 12.07 -5.68
C MET A 27 -5.20 13.35 -5.12
N ALA A 28 -6.53 13.45 -5.14
CA ALA A 28 -7.24 14.58 -4.56
C ALA A 28 -7.03 14.65 -3.04
N THR A 29 -7.10 13.51 -2.36
CA THR A 29 -6.82 13.41 -0.91
C THR A 29 -5.39 13.84 -0.60
N LEU A 30 -4.41 13.35 -1.36
CA LEU A 30 -3.02 13.75 -1.19
C LEU A 30 -2.83 15.26 -1.41
N ALA A 31 -3.47 15.84 -2.41
CA ALA A 31 -3.41 17.26 -2.67
C ALA A 31 -3.98 18.11 -1.53
N SER A 32 -5.01 17.63 -0.84
CA SER A 32 -5.64 18.35 0.29
C SER A 32 -4.90 18.19 1.61
N LEU A 33 -4.29 17.04 1.86
CA LEU A 33 -3.64 16.71 3.13
C LEU A 33 -2.10 16.72 3.06
N GLY A 34 -1.54 16.58 1.88
CA GLY A 34 -0.11 16.38 1.69
C GLY A 34 0.73 17.58 2.11
N GLY A 35 0.18 18.79 2.03
CA GLY A 35 0.88 20.01 2.45
C GLY A 35 1.30 20.00 3.92
N ASP A 36 0.48 19.40 4.77
CA ASP A 36 0.76 19.30 6.21
C ASP A 36 1.63 18.10 6.58
N LEU A 37 1.67 17.08 5.72
CA LEU A 37 2.44 15.86 5.96
C LEU A 37 3.83 15.88 5.31
N MET A 38 3.93 16.47 4.12
CA MET A 38 5.19 16.52 3.37
C MET A 38 6.25 17.33 4.12
N GLY A 39 7.43 16.74 4.27
CA GLY A 39 8.50 17.34 5.06
C GLY A 39 8.41 17.08 6.58
N THR A 40 7.34 16.42 7.04
CA THR A 40 7.20 16.04 8.45
C THR A 40 7.94 14.74 8.72
N SER A 41 8.74 14.72 9.80
CA SER A 41 9.50 13.54 10.19
C SER A 41 8.59 12.35 10.51
N HIS A 42 9.00 11.15 10.08
CA HIS A 42 8.34 9.89 10.43
C HIS A 42 8.29 9.61 11.96
N ARG A 43 9.05 10.34 12.76
CA ARG A 43 9.04 10.26 14.23
C ARG A 43 7.93 11.09 14.86
N GLN A 44 7.31 11.98 14.11
CA GLN A 44 6.25 12.85 14.61
C GLN A 44 4.88 12.20 14.54
N LEU A 45 3.98 12.63 15.42
CA LEU A 45 2.65 12.03 15.59
C LEU A 45 1.81 11.98 14.30
N PRO A 46 1.74 13.01 13.46
CA PRO A 46 0.92 12.96 12.25
C PRO A 46 1.33 11.82 11.31
N VAL A 47 2.63 11.60 11.12
CA VAL A 47 3.11 10.53 10.27
C VAL A 47 2.95 9.17 10.94
N LYS A 48 3.20 9.07 12.25
CA LYS A 48 2.95 7.82 13.01
C LYS A 48 1.49 7.42 12.96
N PHE A 49 0.58 8.38 13.08
CA PHE A 49 -0.85 8.14 13.00
C PHE A 49 -1.23 7.61 11.61
N LEU A 50 -0.79 8.26 10.54
CA LEU A 50 -1.06 7.82 9.18
C LEU A 50 -0.54 6.39 8.92
N VAL A 51 0.66 6.08 9.39
CA VAL A 51 1.22 4.72 9.28
C VAL A 51 0.40 3.72 10.10
N GLY A 52 -0.06 4.10 11.27
CA GLY A 52 -0.96 3.27 12.10
C GLY A 52 -2.27 2.96 11.39
N GLU A 53 -2.93 3.97 10.83
CA GLU A 53 -4.15 3.80 10.04
C GLU A 53 -3.95 2.87 8.85
N LEU A 54 -2.86 3.04 8.11
CA LEU A 54 -2.52 2.17 6.99
C LEU A 54 -2.33 0.71 7.44
N ARG A 55 -1.59 0.48 8.52
CA ARG A 55 -1.34 -0.87 9.05
C ARG A 55 -2.63 -1.54 9.51
N ASN A 56 -3.47 -0.82 10.24
CA ASN A 56 -4.76 -1.32 10.71
C ASN A 56 -5.69 -1.63 9.54
N GLY A 57 -5.82 -0.72 8.58
CA GLY A 57 -6.65 -0.93 7.40
C GLY A 57 -6.21 -2.14 6.56
N LEU A 58 -4.91 -2.37 6.43
CA LEU A 58 -4.40 -3.57 5.74
C LEU A 58 -4.66 -4.84 6.54
N ALA A 59 -4.52 -4.80 7.87
CA ALA A 59 -4.82 -5.94 8.72
C ALA A 59 -6.30 -6.34 8.63
N GLU A 60 -7.19 -5.37 8.65
CA GLU A 60 -8.63 -5.59 8.46
C GLU A 60 -8.95 -6.13 7.05
N LEU A 61 -8.42 -5.49 6.01
CA LEU A 61 -8.65 -5.89 4.62
C LEU A 61 -8.22 -7.33 4.35
N LEU A 62 -7.10 -7.74 4.93
CA LEU A 62 -6.53 -9.07 4.75
C LEU A 62 -7.03 -10.08 5.80
N CYS A 63 -7.89 -9.67 6.72
CA CYS A 63 -8.40 -10.52 7.83
C CYS A 63 -7.26 -11.23 8.56
N LEU A 64 -6.21 -10.49 8.94
CA LEU A 64 -5.03 -11.08 9.55
C LEU A 64 -5.37 -11.79 10.87
N PRO A 65 -4.89 -13.03 11.08
CA PRO A 65 -5.05 -13.72 12.35
C PRO A 65 -4.26 -13.06 13.48
N ASP A 66 -4.61 -13.40 14.72
CA ASP A 66 -3.85 -12.97 15.88
C ASP A 66 -2.38 -13.41 15.79
N GLY A 67 -1.49 -12.52 16.17
CA GLY A 67 -0.04 -12.74 16.11
C GLY A 67 0.61 -12.33 14.78
N TYR A 68 -0.18 -11.91 13.79
CA TYR A 68 0.34 -11.32 12.56
C TYR A 68 0.32 -9.80 12.63
N GLU A 69 1.29 -9.17 12.01
CA GLU A 69 1.32 -7.71 11.89
C GLU A 69 1.76 -7.26 10.50
N VAL A 70 1.35 -6.07 10.11
CA VAL A 70 1.77 -5.43 8.87
C VAL A 70 3.08 -4.70 9.10
N LEU A 71 4.11 -5.05 8.34
CA LEU A 71 5.38 -4.34 8.29
C LEU A 71 5.49 -3.59 6.96
N LEU A 72 5.94 -2.35 7.04
CA LEU A 72 6.21 -1.52 5.87
C LEU A 72 7.72 -1.52 5.61
N GLY A 73 8.09 -1.83 4.39
CA GLY A 73 9.49 -1.85 3.96
C GLY A 73 9.63 -1.40 2.52
N ASN A 74 10.85 -1.44 2.01
CA ASN A 74 11.10 -1.22 0.59
C ASN A 74 10.40 -2.30 -0.23
N GLY A 75 9.73 -1.88 -1.31
CA GLY A 75 9.07 -2.81 -2.21
C GLY A 75 10.04 -3.54 -3.14
N GLY A 76 9.54 -4.59 -3.75
CA GLY A 76 10.22 -5.35 -4.80
C GLY A 76 10.74 -6.71 -4.36
N THR A 77 10.98 -7.55 -5.35
CA THR A 77 11.40 -8.95 -5.17
C THR A 77 12.74 -9.08 -4.46
N THR A 78 13.66 -8.13 -4.66
CA THR A 78 14.99 -8.15 -4.02
C THR A 78 14.88 -8.12 -2.50
N ALA A 79 14.06 -7.22 -1.95
CA ALA A 79 13.83 -7.14 -0.51
C ALA A 79 13.21 -8.42 0.05
N PHE A 80 12.30 -9.05 -0.69
CA PHE A 80 11.74 -10.35 -0.32
C PHE A 80 12.81 -11.44 -0.28
N TRP A 81 13.67 -11.53 -1.28
CA TRP A 81 14.74 -12.52 -1.32
C TRP A 81 15.77 -12.34 -0.21
N ASP A 82 16.11 -11.09 0.13
CA ASP A 82 16.98 -10.81 1.26
C ASP A 82 16.35 -11.31 2.56
N ALA A 83 15.09 -10.96 2.81
CA ALA A 83 14.37 -11.41 4.00
C ALA A 83 14.25 -12.93 4.06
N ALA A 84 13.94 -13.59 2.94
CA ALA A 84 13.84 -15.06 2.86
C ALA A 84 15.17 -15.73 3.13
N THR A 85 16.25 -15.23 2.55
CA THR A 85 17.60 -15.81 2.71
C THR A 85 18.06 -15.75 4.16
N PHE A 86 17.82 -14.67 4.86
CA PHE A 86 18.29 -14.49 6.24
C PHE A 86 17.38 -15.13 7.29
N ASN A 87 16.15 -15.48 6.95
CA ASN A 87 15.17 -15.95 7.94
C ASN A 87 14.59 -17.33 7.65
N LEU A 88 14.65 -17.82 6.41
CA LEU A 88 13.98 -19.05 5.99
C LEU A 88 14.93 -20.13 5.46
N ILE A 89 16.19 -19.84 5.22
CA ILE A 89 17.18 -20.75 4.65
C ILE A 89 18.32 -20.99 5.64
#